data_958b61a2701a4a3fc4a02354cfcdbb81
#
_entry.id   958b61a2701a4a3fc4a02354cfcdbb81
#
_cell.length_a   1.000
_cell.length_b   1.000
_cell.length_c   1.000
_cell.angle_alpha   90.00
_cell.angle_beta   90.00
_cell.angle_gamma   90.00
#
_symmetry.space_group_name_H-M   'P 1'
#
loop_
_entity.id
_entity.type
_entity.pdbx_description
1 polymer ?
#
loop_
_entity_poly.entity_id
_entity_poly.type
_entity_poly.pdbx_seq_one_letter_code
_entity_poly.pdbx_strand_id
1 'polypeptide(L)'
;MLLCATALTACNAPATESAPPRVSLPNCDGHVSVSEPPRRAVSLNQSTTEIMLALGLADRMVGTATWTDPVDPALAAENARVPRLSDNNPSFESVLATEPDVVLGAYQAVFTDEGVASRERFAELGVPTYLSPANCLPEEAPLAEPVELDDIYREVQEIATIFDVPQRGEALVAQLRQRVADAQRRAVAHRDTSVLFWFARTESPYVAGSTGSPAIMTRTLGVRNAYDDVRSMWPQVSWEDVLARNPDLLVLGDLTRDGEGDSLTAKRGFLRTDPAMSRLPAVGAGRWMSMTGTEMNISMRTITGIERLADRLAELERR
;
A
#
# COMPACT_ATOMS: atom_id res chain seq x y z
N MET A 1 -32.84 73.19 23.23
CA MET A 1 -31.78 72.16 23.24
C MET A 1 -32.36 70.90 22.68
N LEU A 2 -32.13 70.65 21.39
CA LEU A 2 -32.61 69.45 20.70
C LEU A 2 -31.45 68.44 20.64
N LEU A 3 -31.59 67.24 21.25
CA LEU A 3 -30.67 66.16 21.14
C LEU A 3 -31.05 65.33 19.91
N CYS A 4 -30.18 65.31 18.93
CA CYS A 4 -30.23 64.38 17.80
C CYS A 4 -29.57 63.04 18.21
N ALA A 5 -30.36 61.99 18.35
CA ALA A 5 -29.84 60.61 18.49
C ALA A 5 -29.61 60.00 17.13
N THR A 6 -28.34 59.77 16.77
CA THR A 6 -27.93 59.02 15.58
C THR A 6 -27.98 57.58 15.92
N ALA A 7 -28.90 56.82 15.31
CA ALA A 7 -28.93 55.36 15.34
C ALA A 7 -27.89 54.79 14.36
N LEU A 8 -26.87 54.11 14.88
CA LEU A 8 -25.95 53.30 14.08
C LEU A 8 -26.63 51.97 13.72
N THR A 9 -27.01 51.82 12.47
CA THR A 9 -27.46 50.55 11.90
C THR A 9 -26.22 49.70 11.57
N ALA A 10 -25.93 48.68 12.37
CA ALA A 10 -24.92 47.68 12.09
C ALA A 10 -25.45 46.80 10.96
N CYS A 11 -24.84 46.89 9.76
CA CYS A 11 -25.04 45.92 8.67
C CYS A 11 -24.41 44.61 9.08
N ASN A 12 -25.23 43.64 9.53
CA ASN A 12 -24.84 42.25 9.61
C ASN A 12 -24.78 41.70 8.17
N ALA A 13 -23.58 41.55 7.61
CA ALA A 13 -23.40 40.82 6.37
C ALA A 13 -23.74 39.32 6.64
N PRO A 14 -24.60 38.68 5.82
CA PRO A 14 -24.84 37.26 6.00
C PRO A 14 -23.52 36.50 5.82
N ALA A 15 -23.22 35.61 6.80
CA ALA A 15 -22.13 34.64 6.64
C ALA A 15 -22.43 33.86 5.34
N THR A 16 -21.53 33.93 4.36
CA THR A 16 -21.60 33.14 3.15
C THR A 16 -21.48 31.70 3.58
N GLU A 17 -22.60 30.98 3.64
CA GLU A 17 -22.59 29.52 3.75
C GLU A 17 -21.77 28.96 2.56
N SER A 18 -20.61 28.36 2.85
CA SER A 18 -19.81 27.70 1.82
C SER A 18 -20.64 26.58 1.20
N ALA A 19 -20.69 26.51 -0.14
CA ALA A 19 -21.37 25.43 -0.83
C ALA A 19 -20.84 24.06 -0.31
N PRO A 20 -21.71 23.03 -0.21
CA PRO A 20 -21.27 21.72 0.24
C PRO A 20 -20.16 21.19 -0.67
N PRO A 21 -19.20 20.41 -0.14
CA PRO A 21 -18.14 19.84 -0.94
C PRO A 21 -18.73 18.92 -2.01
N ARG A 22 -18.08 18.86 -3.20
CA ARG A 22 -18.48 17.96 -4.29
C ARG A 22 -18.37 16.49 -3.88
N VAL A 23 -17.29 16.16 -3.16
CA VAL A 23 -17.03 14.84 -2.60
C VAL A 23 -16.69 14.99 -1.13
N SER A 24 -17.29 14.16 -0.28
CA SER A 24 -16.91 13.98 1.11
C SER A 24 -16.99 12.49 1.42
N LEU A 25 -15.84 11.86 1.68
CA LEU A 25 -15.73 10.44 1.98
C LEU A 25 -15.18 10.26 3.39
N PRO A 26 -15.75 9.34 4.21
CA PRO A 26 -15.09 8.87 5.42
C PRO A 26 -13.71 8.31 5.07
N ASN A 27 -12.68 8.67 5.82
CA ASN A 27 -11.32 8.23 5.56
C ASN A 27 -10.54 8.09 6.86
N CYS A 28 -10.41 6.85 7.33
CA CYS A 28 -9.81 6.50 8.62
C CYS A 28 -10.56 7.17 9.80
N ASP A 29 -9.86 7.97 10.56
CA ASP A 29 -10.37 8.75 11.71
C ASP A 29 -11.01 10.09 11.34
N GLY A 30 -11.06 10.41 10.03
CA GLY A 30 -11.56 11.69 9.53
C GLY A 30 -12.36 11.56 8.23
N HIS A 31 -12.30 12.62 7.45
CA HIS A 31 -12.93 12.70 6.13
C HIS A 31 -11.97 13.37 5.15
N VAL A 32 -12.02 12.92 3.90
CA VAL A 32 -11.45 13.67 2.78
C VAL A 32 -12.59 14.41 2.08
N SER A 33 -12.47 15.72 1.96
CA SER A 33 -13.49 16.57 1.36
C SER A 33 -12.86 17.47 0.30
N VAL A 34 -13.39 17.43 -0.92
CA VAL A 34 -12.94 18.27 -2.03
C VAL A 34 -14.13 18.96 -2.69
N SER A 35 -14.01 20.27 -2.94
CA SER A 35 -15.04 21.07 -3.62
C SER A 35 -14.93 21.02 -5.12
N GLU A 36 -13.73 20.79 -5.64
CA GLU A 36 -13.41 20.65 -7.07
C GLU A 36 -12.53 19.41 -7.27
N PRO A 37 -12.52 18.79 -8.49
CA PRO A 37 -11.58 17.71 -8.78
C PRO A 37 -10.12 18.20 -8.65
N PRO A 38 -9.28 17.55 -7.82
CA PRO A 38 -7.91 17.99 -7.62
C PRO A 38 -7.09 18.03 -8.90
N ARG A 39 -6.17 19.01 -8.97
CA ARG A 39 -5.29 19.25 -10.12
C ARG A 39 -3.81 19.32 -9.73
N ARG A 40 -3.52 19.36 -8.42
CA ARG A 40 -2.18 19.54 -7.88
C ARG A 40 -1.95 18.55 -6.74
N ALA A 41 -2.04 17.27 -7.05
CA ALA A 41 -1.89 16.22 -6.06
C ALA A 41 -0.43 15.91 -5.75
N VAL A 42 -0.10 15.70 -4.48
CA VAL A 42 1.13 15.06 -4.04
C VAL A 42 0.81 13.68 -3.50
N SER A 43 1.53 12.65 -3.99
CA SER A 43 1.45 11.29 -3.48
C SER A 43 2.71 10.94 -2.70
N LEU A 44 2.55 10.67 -1.41
CA LEU A 44 3.65 10.46 -0.46
C LEU A 44 4.10 8.99 -0.37
N ASN A 45 3.52 8.08 -1.13
CA ASN A 45 3.92 6.67 -1.14
C ASN A 45 3.74 6.05 -2.53
N GLN A 46 4.59 5.08 -2.84
CA GLN A 46 4.58 4.39 -4.13
C GLN A 46 3.22 3.74 -4.45
N SER A 47 2.54 3.12 -3.47
CA SER A 47 1.26 2.45 -3.68
C SER A 47 0.16 3.40 -4.16
N THR A 48 -0.04 4.54 -3.49
CA THR A 48 -0.99 5.57 -3.95
C THR A 48 -0.56 6.22 -5.25
N THR A 49 0.75 6.41 -5.46
CA THR A 49 1.29 6.91 -6.73
C THR A 49 0.93 5.99 -7.88
N GLU A 50 1.14 4.68 -7.77
CA GLU A 50 0.84 3.73 -8.84
C GLU A 50 -0.66 3.63 -9.15
N ILE A 51 -1.54 3.77 -8.15
CA ILE A 51 -3.00 3.88 -8.40
C ILE A 51 -3.31 5.13 -9.22
N MET A 52 -2.76 6.29 -8.86
CA MET A 52 -3.00 7.52 -9.61
C MET A 52 -2.49 7.43 -11.05
N LEU A 53 -1.31 6.87 -11.25
CA LEU A 53 -0.75 6.65 -12.59
C LEU A 53 -1.61 5.69 -13.41
N ALA A 54 -2.07 4.58 -12.82
CA ALA A 54 -2.95 3.61 -13.47
C ALA A 54 -4.33 4.19 -13.84
N LEU A 55 -4.81 5.16 -13.06
CA LEU A 55 -6.01 5.94 -13.39
C LEU A 55 -5.76 7.02 -14.45
N GLY A 56 -4.53 7.17 -14.96
CA GLY A 56 -4.16 8.18 -15.97
C GLY A 56 -4.20 9.61 -15.41
N LEU A 57 -3.76 9.80 -14.16
CA LEU A 57 -3.80 11.08 -13.46
C LEU A 57 -2.43 11.77 -13.37
N ALA A 58 -1.43 11.34 -14.14
CA ALA A 58 -0.09 11.93 -14.12
C ALA A 58 -0.10 13.47 -14.29
N ASP A 59 -0.99 13.99 -15.14
CA ASP A 59 -1.17 15.43 -15.38
C ASP A 59 -1.78 16.20 -14.19
N ARG A 60 -2.29 15.47 -13.19
CA ARG A 60 -2.87 16.00 -11.96
C ARG A 60 -1.93 15.90 -10.77
N MET A 61 -0.71 15.38 -10.98
CA MET A 61 0.28 15.18 -9.94
C MET A 61 1.39 16.22 -10.05
N VAL A 62 1.68 16.89 -8.94
CA VAL A 62 2.78 17.86 -8.83
C VAL A 62 3.96 17.32 -8.02
N GLY A 63 3.84 16.12 -7.46
CA GLY A 63 4.94 15.47 -6.75
C GLY A 63 4.65 14.05 -6.30
N THR A 64 5.72 13.24 -6.23
CA THR A 64 5.73 11.90 -5.62
C THR A 64 6.88 11.79 -4.64
N ALA A 65 6.73 10.90 -3.65
CA ALA A 65 7.80 10.62 -2.70
C ALA A 65 7.68 9.19 -2.13
N THR A 66 8.66 8.82 -1.30
CA THR A 66 8.73 7.55 -0.56
C THR A 66 8.58 6.33 -1.46
N TRP A 67 9.65 6.08 -2.20
CA TRP A 67 9.77 4.96 -3.13
C TRP A 67 10.54 3.81 -2.49
N THR A 68 9.99 2.61 -2.58
CA THR A 68 10.60 1.39 -2.02
C THR A 68 11.12 0.43 -3.09
N ASP A 69 10.55 0.49 -4.29
CA ASP A 69 10.89 -0.39 -5.41
C ASP A 69 10.89 0.41 -6.73
N PRO A 70 11.44 -0.13 -7.81
CA PRO A 70 11.18 0.42 -9.14
C PRO A 70 9.68 0.49 -9.45
N VAL A 71 9.26 1.55 -10.12
CA VAL A 71 7.88 1.68 -10.60
C VAL A 71 7.48 0.49 -11.47
N ASP A 72 6.20 0.13 -11.47
CA ASP A 72 5.70 -0.88 -12.41
C ASP A 72 6.09 -0.50 -13.84
N PRO A 73 6.75 -1.40 -14.60
CA PRO A 73 7.17 -1.10 -15.98
C PRO A 73 6.04 -0.56 -16.87
N ALA A 74 4.80 -1.00 -16.64
CA ALA A 74 3.64 -0.50 -17.37
C ALA A 74 3.31 0.97 -17.08
N LEU A 75 3.76 1.50 -15.93
CA LEU A 75 3.53 2.88 -15.47
C LEU A 75 4.76 3.78 -15.66
N ALA A 76 5.88 3.24 -16.14
CA ALA A 76 7.16 3.96 -16.18
C ALA A 76 7.11 5.26 -17.01
N ALA A 77 6.41 5.25 -18.15
CA ALA A 77 6.29 6.42 -19.00
C ALA A 77 5.48 7.54 -18.33
N GLU A 78 4.39 7.21 -17.67
CA GLU A 78 3.56 8.17 -16.93
C GLU A 78 4.30 8.69 -15.69
N ASN A 79 4.99 7.80 -14.96
CA ASN A 79 5.78 8.18 -13.80
C ASN A 79 6.92 9.15 -14.14
N ALA A 80 7.56 9.01 -15.31
CA ALA A 80 8.63 9.90 -15.75
C ALA A 80 8.18 11.36 -15.97
N ARG A 81 6.87 11.60 -16.05
CA ARG A 81 6.26 12.93 -16.22
C ARG A 81 6.02 13.65 -14.89
N VAL A 82 6.06 12.92 -13.77
CA VAL A 82 5.73 13.46 -12.45
C VAL A 82 7.02 13.73 -11.67
N PRO A 83 7.21 14.95 -11.12
CA PRO A 83 8.37 15.26 -10.30
C PRO A 83 8.47 14.33 -9.08
N ARG A 84 9.69 13.83 -8.79
CA ARG A 84 9.98 13.14 -7.56
C ARG A 84 10.55 14.14 -6.56
N LEU A 85 9.84 14.38 -5.46
CA LEU A 85 10.23 15.31 -4.40
C LEU A 85 11.34 14.72 -3.53
N SER A 86 11.25 13.41 -3.23
CA SER A 86 12.21 12.68 -2.41
C SER A 86 12.09 11.17 -2.66
N ASP A 87 13.17 10.42 -2.46
CA ASP A 87 13.14 8.95 -2.41
C ASP A 87 12.58 8.44 -1.07
N ASN A 88 12.69 9.25 0.00
CA ASN A 88 12.13 9.02 1.31
C ASN A 88 11.04 10.06 1.60
N ASN A 89 10.67 10.23 2.88
CA ASN A 89 9.74 11.28 3.29
C ASN A 89 10.33 12.65 2.93
N PRO A 90 9.60 13.50 2.18
CA PRO A 90 9.98 14.88 1.92
C PRO A 90 9.78 15.74 3.16
N SER A 91 10.37 16.92 3.22
CA SER A 91 10.00 17.90 4.24
C SER A 91 8.59 18.46 3.97
N PHE A 92 7.90 18.89 5.02
CA PHE A 92 6.59 19.52 4.90
C PHE A 92 6.64 20.75 3.99
N GLU A 93 7.69 21.58 4.11
CA GLU A 93 7.88 22.77 3.29
C GLU A 93 8.06 22.42 1.81
N SER A 94 8.75 21.34 1.50
CA SER A 94 8.92 20.90 0.09
C SER A 94 7.62 20.40 -0.53
N VAL A 95 6.75 19.79 0.26
CA VAL A 95 5.39 19.44 -0.16
C VAL A 95 4.58 20.69 -0.41
N LEU A 96 4.54 21.64 0.56
CA LEU A 96 3.77 22.88 0.42
C LEU A 96 4.26 23.78 -0.71
N ALA A 97 5.58 23.78 -1.00
CA ALA A 97 6.14 24.54 -2.14
C ALA A 97 5.57 24.10 -3.50
N THR A 98 4.97 22.92 -3.58
CA THR A 98 4.25 22.48 -4.79
C THR A 98 2.82 23.01 -4.85
N GLU A 99 2.34 23.75 -3.84
CA GLU A 99 0.95 24.26 -3.73
C GLU A 99 -0.08 23.15 -3.97
N PRO A 100 -0.07 22.06 -3.18
CA PRO A 100 -0.96 20.94 -3.41
C PRO A 100 -2.39 21.28 -3.04
N ASP A 101 -3.36 20.77 -3.80
CA ASP A 101 -4.80 20.81 -3.49
C ASP A 101 -5.33 19.50 -2.88
N VAL A 102 -4.50 18.47 -2.81
CA VAL A 102 -4.71 17.23 -2.06
C VAL A 102 -3.38 16.53 -1.83
N VAL A 103 -3.24 15.85 -0.69
CA VAL A 103 -2.09 14.99 -0.39
C VAL A 103 -2.58 13.57 -0.09
N LEU A 104 -2.00 12.58 -0.80
CA LEU A 104 -2.32 11.17 -0.61
C LEU A 104 -1.15 10.46 0.07
N GLY A 105 -1.46 9.57 1.01
CA GLY A 105 -0.48 8.69 1.68
C GLY A 105 -1.03 7.28 1.82
N ALA A 106 -0.14 6.29 1.82
CA ALA A 106 -0.53 4.90 2.02
C ALA A 106 -0.40 4.44 3.46
N TYR A 107 0.49 5.06 4.24
CA TYR A 107 0.77 4.66 5.62
C TYR A 107 0.53 5.84 6.57
N GLN A 108 -0.02 5.53 7.75
CA GLN A 108 -0.24 6.53 8.79
C GLN A 108 1.06 7.26 9.18
N ALA A 109 2.20 6.55 9.14
CA ALA A 109 3.50 7.12 9.49
C ALA A 109 3.90 8.36 8.67
N VAL A 110 3.40 8.53 7.43
CA VAL A 110 3.71 9.76 6.66
C VAL A 110 2.93 10.97 7.16
N PHE A 111 1.80 10.74 7.86
CA PHE A 111 0.95 11.78 8.45
C PHE A 111 1.20 11.97 9.96
N THR A 112 2.48 11.94 10.35
CA THR A 112 2.94 12.23 11.71
C THR A 112 4.00 13.32 11.69
N ASP A 113 4.38 13.84 12.85
CA ASP A 113 5.43 14.86 12.98
C ASP A 113 6.83 14.30 12.62
N GLU A 114 7.05 12.99 12.81
CA GLU A 114 8.26 12.29 12.41
C GLU A 114 8.25 11.91 10.92
N GLY A 115 7.07 11.88 10.29
CA GLY A 115 6.87 11.63 8.87
C GLY A 115 7.05 12.87 8.01
N VAL A 116 5.94 13.41 7.54
CA VAL A 116 5.90 14.67 6.77
C VAL A 116 5.20 15.75 7.58
N ALA A 117 3.94 15.54 7.98
CA ALA A 117 3.17 16.35 8.90
C ALA A 117 1.83 15.66 9.21
N SER A 118 1.22 15.99 10.35
CA SER A 118 -0.10 15.44 10.69
C SER A 118 -1.20 15.90 9.71
N ARG A 119 -2.28 15.13 9.62
CA ARG A 119 -3.44 15.46 8.77
C ARG A 119 -4.09 16.79 9.18
N GLU A 120 -4.12 17.08 10.48
CA GLU A 120 -4.62 18.33 11.04
C GLU A 120 -3.82 19.52 10.53
N ARG A 121 -2.49 19.40 10.47
CA ARG A 121 -1.62 20.48 10.00
C ARG A 121 -1.81 20.78 8.51
N PHE A 122 -2.09 19.77 7.69
CA PHE A 122 -2.52 19.98 6.30
C PHE A 122 -3.90 20.66 6.24
N ALA A 123 -4.85 20.21 7.08
CA ALA A 123 -6.21 20.76 7.10
C ALA A 123 -6.25 22.23 7.53
N GLU A 124 -5.39 22.67 8.49
CA GLU A 124 -5.23 24.07 8.88
C GLU A 124 -4.83 24.98 7.71
N LEU A 125 -4.16 24.42 6.70
CA LEU A 125 -3.78 25.12 5.47
C LEU A 125 -4.79 24.93 4.33
N GLY A 126 -5.92 24.27 4.61
CA GLY A 126 -6.95 23.99 3.60
C GLY A 126 -6.57 22.90 2.60
N VAL A 127 -5.57 22.06 2.90
CA VAL A 127 -5.13 20.94 2.05
C VAL A 127 -5.74 19.64 2.58
N PRO A 128 -6.74 19.06 1.88
CA PRO A 128 -7.30 17.77 2.26
C PRO A 128 -6.27 16.65 2.11
N THR A 129 -6.36 15.64 2.99
CA THR A 129 -5.49 14.48 2.96
C THR A 129 -6.30 13.20 2.77
N TYR A 130 -5.76 12.26 2.02
CA TYR A 130 -6.29 10.90 1.86
C TYR A 130 -5.27 9.89 2.37
N LEU A 131 -5.68 9.01 3.28
CA LEU A 131 -4.89 7.89 3.76
C LEU A 131 -5.51 6.58 3.24
N SER A 132 -4.69 5.66 2.71
CA SER A 132 -5.16 4.34 2.26
C SER A 132 -5.97 3.65 3.37
N PRO A 133 -7.23 3.27 3.14
CA PRO A 133 -8.09 2.67 4.16
C PRO A 133 -7.55 1.35 4.71
N ALA A 134 -6.79 0.62 3.91
CA ALA A 134 -6.15 -0.63 4.34
C ALA A 134 -5.04 -0.42 5.39
N ASN A 135 -4.58 0.80 5.58
CA ASN A 135 -3.48 1.17 6.48
C ASN A 135 -3.88 2.26 7.48
N CYS A 136 -5.16 2.31 7.87
CA CYS A 136 -5.67 3.28 8.84
C CYS A 136 -5.11 3.12 10.26
N LEU A 137 -4.55 1.95 10.58
CA LEU A 137 -3.90 1.69 11.86
C LEU A 137 -2.38 1.62 11.68
N PRO A 138 -1.60 1.94 12.73
CA PRO A 138 -0.16 1.66 12.72
C PRO A 138 0.12 0.20 12.36
N GLU A 139 1.22 -0.04 11.64
CA GLU A 139 1.60 -1.38 11.15
C GLU A 139 1.66 -2.44 12.28
N GLU A 140 2.02 -2.02 13.48
CA GLU A 140 2.14 -2.86 14.67
C GLU A 140 0.82 -3.09 15.41
N ALA A 141 -0.24 -2.32 15.06
CA ALA A 141 -1.53 -2.47 15.72
C ALA A 141 -2.24 -3.74 15.25
N PRO A 142 -2.89 -4.49 16.16
CA PRO A 142 -3.75 -5.60 15.78
C PRO A 142 -4.89 -5.08 14.90
N LEU A 143 -5.01 -5.59 13.67
CA LEU A 143 -6.15 -5.28 12.82
C LEU A 143 -7.41 -5.96 13.40
N ALA A 144 -8.51 -5.23 13.47
CA ALA A 144 -9.79 -5.78 13.94
C ALA A 144 -10.28 -6.86 13.00
N GLU A 145 -10.23 -6.56 11.70
CA GLU A 145 -10.58 -7.48 10.62
C GLU A 145 -9.40 -7.63 9.65
N PRO A 146 -9.25 -8.81 9.00
CA PRO A 146 -8.26 -8.97 7.94
C PRO A 146 -8.54 -8.04 6.78
N VAL A 147 -7.47 -7.48 6.20
CA VAL A 147 -7.58 -6.75 4.93
C VAL A 147 -7.87 -7.74 3.79
N GLU A 148 -8.76 -7.37 2.89
CA GLU A 148 -9.19 -8.19 1.77
C GLU A 148 -8.91 -7.49 0.43
N LEU A 149 -9.06 -8.23 -0.68
CA LEU A 149 -8.90 -7.65 -2.03
C LEU A 149 -9.88 -6.50 -2.29
N ASP A 150 -11.09 -6.57 -1.73
CA ASP A 150 -12.09 -5.53 -1.90
C ASP A 150 -11.68 -4.20 -1.26
N ASP A 151 -10.78 -4.20 -0.27
CA ASP A 151 -10.23 -2.98 0.30
C ASP A 151 -9.30 -2.27 -0.70
N ILE A 152 -8.50 -3.04 -1.46
CA ILE A 152 -7.66 -2.50 -2.54
C ILE A 152 -8.54 -1.95 -3.68
N TYR A 153 -9.60 -2.66 -4.05
CA TYR A 153 -10.53 -2.19 -5.09
C TYR A 153 -11.28 -0.93 -4.65
N ARG A 154 -11.68 -0.86 -3.38
CA ARG A 154 -12.30 0.33 -2.79
C ARG A 154 -11.36 1.53 -2.83
N GLU A 155 -10.08 1.37 -2.47
CA GLU A 155 -9.09 2.45 -2.55
C GLU A 155 -8.99 3.02 -3.98
N VAL A 156 -8.92 2.16 -5.00
CA VAL A 156 -8.93 2.59 -6.41
C VAL A 156 -10.18 3.40 -6.74
N GLN A 157 -11.35 2.96 -6.29
CA GLN A 157 -12.63 3.63 -6.55
C GLN A 157 -12.76 4.97 -5.80
N GLU A 158 -12.29 5.04 -4.55
CA GLU A 158 -12.28 6.27 -3.76
C GLU A 158 -11.38 7.33 -4.39
N ILE A 159 -10.15 6.97 -4.78
CA ILE A 159 -9.24 7.88 -5.49
C ILE A 159 -9.87 8.33 -6.82
N ALA A 160 -10.43 7.40 -7.60
CA ALA A 160 -11.12 7.75 -8.85
C ALA A 160 -12.30 8.72 -8.62
N THR A 161 -13.03 8.58 -7.51
CA THR A 161 -14.15 9.45 -7.13
C THR A 161 -13.65 10.85 -6.73
N ILE A 162 -12.58 10.94 -5.93
CA ILE A 162 -11.95 12.21 -5.54
C ILE A 162 -11.54 13.00 -6.77
N PHE A 163 -10.94 12.34 -7.76
CA PHE A 163 -10.44 12.98 -9.00
C PHE A 163 -11.46 13.10 -10.13
N ASP A 164 -12.72 12.74 -9.90
CA ASP A 164 -13.82 12.81 -10.89
C ASP A 164 -13.58 11.95 -12.15
N VAL A 165 -13.06 10.73 -11.94
CA VAL A 165 -12.83 9.74 -13.00
C VAL A 165 -13.39 8.36 -12.65
N PRO A 166 -14.66 8.25 -12.14
CA PRO A 166 -15.17 6.99 -11.59
C PRO A 166 -15.18 5.86 -12.63
N GLN A 167 -15.43 6.16 -13.92
CA GLN A 167 -15.43 5.15 -14.98
C GLN A 167 -14.03 4.54 -15.20
N ARG A 168 -12.95 5.32 -14.99
CA ARG A 168 -11.58 4.77 -15.04
C ARG A 168 -11.31 3.86 -13.84
N GLY A 169 -11.83 4.22 -12.66
CA GLY A 169 -11.78 3.37 -11.47
C GLY A 169 -12.48 2.04 -11.67
N GLU A 170 -13.71 2.06 -12.20
CA GLU A 170 -14.48 0.85 -12.52
C GLU A 170 -13.75 -0.04 -13.52
N ALA A 171 -13.20 0.54 -14.59
CA ALA A 171 -12.45 -0.20 -15.61
C ALA A 171 -11.18 -0.84 -15.02
N LEU A 172 -10.42 -0.10 -14.20
CA LEU A 172 -9.22 -0.61 -13.55
C LEU A 172 -9.56 -1.75 -12.59
N VAL A 173 -10.58 -1.61 -11.74
CA VAL A 173 -11.04 -2.67 -10.83
C VAL A 173 -11.49 -3.91 -11.59
N ALA A 174 -12.23 -3.75 -12.69
CA ALA A 174 -12.63 -4.87 -13.54
C ALA A 174 -11.42 -5.62 -14.11
N GLN A 175 -10.39 -4.89 -14.57
CA GLN A 175 -9.13 -5.48 -15.04
C GLN A 175 -8.39 -6.23 -13.91
N LEU A 176 -8.28 -5.63 -12.72
CA LEU A 176 -7.63 -6.27 -11.58
C LEU A 176 -8.36 -7.55 -11.15
N ARG A 177 -9.69 -7.53 -11.08
CA ARG A 177 -10.51 -8.72 -10.79
C ARG A 177 -10.33 -9.83 -11.82
N GLN A 178 -10.23 -9.48 -13.10
CA GLN A 178 -9.96 -10.46 -14.16
C GLN A 178 -8.60 -11.13 -13.97
N ARG A 179 -7.54 -10.35 -13.67
CA ARG A 179 -6.20 -10.86 -13.39
C ARG A 179 -6.21 -11.84 -12.20
N VAL A 180 -6.90 -11.49 -11.12
CA VAL A 180 -7.08 -12.38 -9.96
C VAL A 180 -7.78 -13.67 -10.35
N ALA A 181 -8.89 -13.61 -11.08
CA ALA A 181 -9.62 -14.80 -11.53
C ALA A 181 -8.75 -15.73 -12.41
N ASP A 182 -7.91 -15.14 -13.27
CA ASP A 182 -6.98 -15.89 -14.09
C ASP A 182 -5.90 -16.59 -13.24
N ALA A 183 -5.36 -15.92 -12.23
CA ALA A 183 -4.41 -16.49 -11.29
C ALA A 183 -5.03 -17.64 -10.47
N GLN A 184 -6.24 -17.45 -9.95
CA GLN A 184 -6.97 -18.49 -9.21
C GLN A 184 -7.14 -19.78 -10.03
N ARG A 185 -7.45 -19.66 -11.34
CA ARG A 185 -7.57 -20.85 -12.22
C ARG A 185 -6.27 -21.63 -12.36
N ARG A 186 -5.12 -20.95 -12.33
CA ARG A 186 -3.80 -21.59 -12.39
C ARG A 186 -3.40 -22.30 -11.11
N ALA A 187 -3.91 -21.84 -9.96
CA ALA A 187 -3.52 -22.34 -8.63
C ALA A 187 -4.42 -23.46 -8.08
N VAL A 188 -5.50 -23.86 -8.75
CA VAL A 188 -6.54 -24.76 -8.22
C VAL A 188 -5.99 -26.08 -7.65
N ALA A 189 -4.93 -26.62 -8.21
CA ALA A 189 -4.34 -27.93 -7.81
C ALA A 189 -3.48 -27.85 -6.53
N HIS A 190 -3.22 -26.67 -5.96
CA HIS A 190 -2.20 -26.44 -4.92
C HIS A 190 -2.73 -26.08 -3.54
N ARG A 191 -3.97 -26.36 -3.24
CA ARG A 191 -4.67 -25.93 -2.01
C ARG A 191 -4.01 -26.33 -0.68
N ASP A 192 -3.25 -27.42 -0.66
CA ASP A 192 -2.56 -27.92 0.52
C ASP A 192 -1.14 -27.37 0.69
N THR A 193 -0.65 -26.59 -0.30
CA THR A 193 0.71 -26.04 -0.26
C THR A 193 0.83 -24.99 0.86
N SER A 194 1.83 -25.18 1.74
CA SER A 194 2.19 -24.24 2.79
C SER A 194 3.27 -23.27 2.28
N VAL A 195 2.99 -21.97 2.36
CA VAL A 195 3.86 -20.91 1.84
C VAL A 195 4.38 -20.07 3.00
N LEU A 196 5.70 -19.95 3.11
CA LEU A 196 6.35 -19.00 4.01
C LEU A 196 6.71 -17.73 3.22
N PHE A 197 6.29 -16.58 3.70
CA PHE A 197 6.74 -15.28 3.20
C PHE A 197 7.74 -14.68 4.18
N TRP A 198 9.00 -14.63 3.80
CA TRP A 198 10.08 -14.05 4.58
C TRP A 198 10.38 -12.63 4.09
N PHE A 199 9.94 -11.64 4.86
CA PHE A 199 10.02 -10.23 4.49
C PHE A 199 11.41 -9.65 4.73
N ALA A 200 11.93 -9.69 5.96
CA ALA A 200 13.14 -8.97 6.36
C ALA A 200 13.99 -9.75 7.36
N ARG A 201 15.24 -9.36 7.50
CA ARG A 201 16.27 -9.82 8.42
C ARG A 201 16.61 -11.31 8.31
N THR A 202 17.85 -11.66 8.61
CA THR A 202 18.35 -13.05 8.59
C THR A 202 18.46 -13.67 9.96
N GLU A 203 18.84 -12.94 11.01
CA GLU A 203 19.02 -13.52 12.34
C GLU A 203 17.68 -13.90 13.00
N SER A 204 16.72 -13.00 12.91
CA SER A 204 15.40 -13.15 13.52
C SER A 204 14.38 -12.68 12.50
N PRO A 205 13.89 -13.58 11.63
CA PRO A 205 13.17 -13.18 10.42
C PRO A 205 11.81 -12.58 10.74
N TYR A 206 11.46 -11.53 10.02
CA TYR A 206 10.09 -11.08 9.91
C TYR A 206 9.40 -11.87 8.81
N VAL A 207 8.33 -12.57 9.17
CA VAL A 207 7.53 -13.38 8.25
C VAL A 207 6.10 -12.85 8.19
N ALA A 208 5.36 -13.22 7.15
CA ALA A 208 3.96 -12.80 7.07
C ALA A 208 3.07 -13.64 7.98
N GLY A 209 2.30 -12.99 8.83
CA GLY A 209 1.21 -13.59 9.58
C GLY A 209 -0.12 -13.58 8.82
N SER A 210 -1.24 -13.65 9.55
CA SER A 210 -2.59 -13.80 8.96
C SER A 210 -3.25 -12.50 8.47
N THR A 211 -2.54 -11.37 8.53
CA THR A 211 -3.01 -10.08 8.03
C THR A 211 -2.08 -9.57 6.93
N GLY A 212 -2.47 -8.54 6.20
CA GLY A 212 -1.64 -7.95 5.15
C GLY A 212 -1.66 -8.69 3.81
N SER A 213 -0.82 -8.23 2.87
CA SER A 213 -0.80 -8.66 1.48
C SER A 213 -0.53 -10.16 1.27
N PRO A 214 0.45 -10.80 1.93
CA PRO A 214 0.66 -12.25 1.78
C PRO A 214 -0.53 -13.09 2.21
N ALA A 215 -1.25 -12.66 3.26
CA ALA A 215 -2.46 -13.34 3.71
C ALA A 215 -3.60 -13.19 2.68
N ILE A 216 -3.73 -12.02 2.04
CA ILE A 216 -4.65 -11.82 0.91
C ILE A 216 -4.29 -12.80 -0.23
N MET A 217 -3.01 -12.92 -0.59
CA MET A 217 -2.53 -13.80 -1.67
C MET A 217 -2.89 -15.26 -1.39
N THR A 218 -2.58 -15.76 -0.19
CA THR A 218 -2.83 -17.16 0.17
C THR A 218 -4.31 -17.50 0.24
N ARG A 219 -5.13 -16.63 0.86
CA ARG A 219 -6.60 -16.81 0.87
C ARG A 219 -7.18 -16.80 -0.54
N THR A 220 -6.73 -15.86 -1.39
CA THR A 220 -7.19 -15.73 -2.77
C THR A 220 -6.90 -16.97 -3.61
N LEU A 221 -5.72 -17.55 -3.46
CA LEU A 221 -5.31 -18.75 -4.21
C LEU A 221 -5.73 -20.07 -3.54
N GLY A 222 -6.24 -20.01 -2.30
CA GLY A 222 -6.65 -21.19 -1.54
C GLY A 222 -5.47 -22.04 -1.05
N VAL A 223 -4.29 -21.45 -0.88
CA VAL A 223 -3.10 -22.08 -0.28
C VAL A 223 -2.95 -21.64 1.17
N ARG A 224 -2.09 -22.32 1.97
CA ARG A 224 -1.89 -21.97 3.37
C ARG A 224 -0.72 -21.00 3.54
N ASN A 225 -0.90 -19.97 4.34
CA ASN A 225 0.24 -19.24 4.91
C ASN A 225 0.82 -20.07 6.06
N ALA A 226 2.14 -20.28 6.11
CA ALA A 226 2.80 -21.02 7.17
C ALA A 226 2.56 -20.44 8.57
N TYR A 227 2.15 -19.17 8.66
CA TYR A 227 1.85 -18.43 9.90
C TYR A 227 0.44 -17.84 9.91
N ASP A 228 -0.54 -18.54 9.34
CA ASP A 228 -1.96 -18.14 9.33
C ASP A 228 -2.61 -18.12 10.73
N ASP A 229 -1.99 -18.78 11.69
CA ASP A 229 -2.35 -18.79 13.12
C ASP A 229 -1.85 -17.54 13.89
N VAL A 230 -0.96 -16.73 13.32
CA VAL A 230 -0.40 -15.54 13.98
C VAL A 230 -1.07 -14.26 13.46
N ARG A 231 -1.87 -13.63 14.33
CA ARG A 231 -2.63 -12.42 13.98
C ARG A 231 -1.74 -11.17 14.07
N SER A 232 -0.85 -11.04 13.12
CA SER A 232 0.05 -9.88 12.91
C SER A 232 0.37 -9.78 11.42
N MET A 233 0.77 -8.61 10.96
CA MET A 233 1.22 -8.43 9.57
C MET A 233 2.61 -9.05 9.39
N TRP A 234 3.55 -8.68 10.24
CA TRP A 234 4.96 -9.08 10.16
C TRP A 234 5.49 -9.54 11.52
N PRO A 235 5.04 -10.71 12.07
CA PRO A 235 5.62 -11.24 13.28
C PRO A 235 7.09 -11.57 13.08
N GLN A 236 7.88 -11.32 14.13
CA GLN A 236 9.25 -11.78 14.25
C GLN A 236 9.25 -13.18 14.85
N VAL A 237 9.94 -14.13 14.22
CA VAL A 237 9.92 -15.55 14.63
C VAL A 237 11.33 -16.11 14.71
N SER A 238 11.48 -17.33 15.23
CA SER A 238 12.74 -18.05 15.21
C SER A 238 12.84 -18.99 14.02
N TRP A 239 14.07 -19.31 13.61
CA TRP A 239 14.30 -20.28 12.53
C TRP A 239 13.94 -21.71 12.95
N GLU A 240 14.01 -22.04 14.23
CA GLU A 240 13.55 -23.32 14.79
C GLU A 240 12.04 -23.49 14.57
N ASP A 241 11.24 -22.43 14.76
CA ASP A 241 9.81 -22.48 14.48
C ASP A 241 9.52 -22.62 12.99
N VAL A 242 10.26 -21.91 12.14
CA VAL A 242 10.16 -22.08 10.67
C VAL A 242 10.46 -23.53 10.25
N LEU A 243 11.50 -24.15 10.82
CA LEU A 243 11.84 -25.56 10.56
C LEU A 243 10.73 -26.52 11.03
N ALA A 244 10.15 -26.25 12.22
CA ALA A 244 9.06 -27.06 12.75
C ALA A 244 7.80 -26.99 11.87
N ARG A 245 7.50 -25.82 11.30
CA ARG A 245 6.37 -25.61 10.35
C ARG A 245 6.61 -26.21 8.98
N ASN A 246 7.86 -26.40 8.58
CA ASN A 246 8.31 -27.05 7.36
C ASN A 246 7.54 -26.62 6.10
N PRO A 247 7.60 -25.34 5.69
CA PRO A 247 6.85 -24.83 4.56
C PRO A 247 7.27 -25.49 3.21
N ASP A 248 6.31 -25.65 2.30
CA ASP A 248 6.54 -26.28 1.00
C ASP A 248 7.18 -25.34 -0.02
N LEU A 249 6.92 -24.03 0.10
CA LEU A 249 7.42 -22.96 -0.76
C LEU A 249 7.87 -21.76 0.08
N LEU A 250 9.01 -21.16 -0.28
CA LEU A 250 9.53 -19.95 0.32
C LEU A 250 9.36 -18.76 -0.64
N VAL A 251 8.75 -17.67 -0.16
CA VAL A 251 8.72 -16.39 -0.85
C VAL A 251 9.67 -15.44 -0.12
N LEU A 252 10.73 -15.03 -0.80
CA LEU A 252 11.80 -14.20 -0.27
C LEU A 252 11.57 -12.75 -0.66
N GLY A 253 11.36 -11.86 0.30
CA GLY A 253 11.31 -10.43 0.06
C GLY A 253 12.66 -9.93 -0.48
N ASP A 254 12.64 -9.28 -1.62
CA ASP A 254 13.81 -8.59 -2.18
C ASP A 254 13.64 -7.09 -1.94
N LEU A 255 14.13 -6.64 -0.78
CA LEU A 255 13.95 -5.26 -0.35
C LEU A 255 15.15 -4.43 -0.80
N THR A 256 14.88 -3.29 -1.41
CA THR A 256 15.93 -2.39 -1.96
C THR A 256 16.51 -1.43 -0.92
N ARG A 257 15.96 -1.44 0.31
CA ARG A 257 16.50 -0.65 1.43
C ARG A 257 17.79 -1.29 1.97
N ASP A 258 18.65 -0.49 2.60
CA ASP A 258 19.97 -0.89 3.12
C ASP A 258 19.89 -1.66 4.47
N GLY A 259 18.83 -2.43 4.69
CA GLY A 259 18.67 -3.27 5.89
C GLY A 259 19.55 -4.53 5.83
N GLU A 260 20.18 -4.89 6.96
CA GLU A 260 20.95 -6.13 7.05
C GLU A 260 20.07 -7.36 6.77
N GLY A 261 20.47 -8.18 5.79
CA GLY A 261 19.74 -9.39 5.41
C GLY A 261 18.48 -9.14 4.58
N ASP A 262 18.18 -7.92 4.17
CA ASP A 262 16.93 -7.58 3.47
C ASP A 262 16.95 -7.93 1.99
N SER A 263 18.11 -7.94 1.33
CA SER A 263 18.21 -8.26 -0.09
C SER A 263 18.01 -9.76 -0.37
N LEU A 264 17.52 -10.07 -1.57
CA LEU A 264 17.43 -11.46 -2.07
C LEU A 264 18.77 -12.18 -2.00
N THR A 265 19.87 -11.50 -2.34
CA THR A 265 21.22 -12.07 -2.30
C THR A 265 21.60 -12.50 -0.89
N ALA A 266 21.34 -11.67 0.13
CA ALA A 266 21.60 -12.00 1.52
C ALA A 266 20.77 -13.19 1.99
N LYS A 267 19.46 -13.20 1.70
CA LYS A 267 18.55 -14.30 2.05
C LYS A 267 18.94 -15.62 1.39
N ARG A 268 19.28 -15.61 0.11
CA ARG A 268 19.78 -16.81 -0.60
C ARG A 268 21.11 -17.29 -0.04
N GLY A 269 22.00 -16.38 0.33
CA GLY A 269 23.25 -16.70 1.01
C GLY A 269 22.98 -17.45 2.32
N PHE A 270 22.13 -16.88 3.17
CA PHE A 270 21.73 -17.48 4.45
C PHE A 270 21.12 -18.88 4.26
N LEU A 271 20.14 -19.07 3.38
CA LEU A 271 19.53 -20.39 3.13
C LEU A 271 20.53 -21.46 2.73
N ARG A 272 21.64 -21.11 2.08
CA ARG A 272 22.68 -22.07 1.64
C ARG A 272 23.73 -22.35 2.70
N THR A 273 24.04 -21.36 3.54
CA THR A 273 25.17 -21.45 4.50
C THR A 273 24.74 -21.79 5.92
N ASP A 274 23.51 -21.48 6.30
CA ASP A 274 22.99 -21.87 7.62
C ASP A 274 22.76 -23.39 7.67
N PRO A 275 23.36 -24.08 8.69
CA PRO A 275 23.31 -25.55 8.76
C PRO A 275 21.89 -26.13 8.95
N ALA A 276 20.98 -25.36 9.54
CA ALA A 276 19.61 -25.78 9.76
C ALA A 276 18.76 -25.51 8.51
N MET A 277 18.81 -24.28 8.00
CA MET A 277 18.00 -23.86 6.83
C MET A 277 18.38 -24.57 5.53
N SER A 278 19.67 -24.93 5.34
CA SER A 278 20.11 -25.71 4.19
C SER A 278 19.50 -27.11 4.13
N ARG A 279 18.99 -27.64 5.27
CA ARG A 279 18.30 -28.94 5.35
C ARG A 279 16.81 -28.87 5.12
N LEU A 280 16.23 -27.66 5.03
CA LEU A 280 14.80 -27.51 4.76
C LEU A 280 14.47 -28.11 3.40
N PRO A 281 13.50 -29.04 3.27
CA PRO A 281 13.19 -29.70 1.99
C PRO A 281 12.88 -28.73 0.85
N ALA A 282 12.22 -27.60 1.16
CA ALA A 282 11.95 -26.56 0.18
C ALA A 282 13.24 -25.92 -0.37
N VAL A 283 14.25 -25.71 0.49
CA VAL A 283 15.56 -25.17 0.09
C VAL A 283 16.31 -26.16 -0.79
N GLY A 284 16.43 -27.42 -0.35
CA GLY A 284 17.09 -28.47 -1.11
C GLY A 284 16.47 -28.74 -2.49
N ALA A 285 15.16 -28.59 -2.60
CA ALA A 285 14.41 -28.75 -3.86
C ALA A 285 14.35 -27.46 -4.72
N GLY A 286 14.94 -26.34 -4.29
CA GLY A 286 14.86 -25.06 -4.99
C GLY A 286 13.44 -24.49 -5.05
N ARG A 287 12.58 -24.84 -4.10
CA ARG A 287 11.19 -24.37 -4.01
C ARG A 287 11.14 -23.02 -3.32
N TRP A 288 11.57 -22.00 -4.02
CA TRP A 288 11.51 -20.61 -3.58
C TRP A 288 11.29 -19.67 -4.77
N MET A 289 10.80 -18.46 -4.47
CA MET A 289 10.69 -17.32 -5.39
C MET A 289 11.00 -16.03 -4.65
N SER A 290 11.18 -14.93 -5.36
CA SER A 290 11.28 -13.59 -4.74
C SER A 290 10.05 -12.76 -5.04
N MET A 291 9.74 -11.82 -4.14
CA MET A 291 8.79 -10.73 -4.34
C MET A 291 9.41 -9.43 -3.87
N THR A 292 9.02 -8.32 -4.48
CA THR A 292 9.43 -6.97 -4.05
C THR A 292 8.71 -6.56 -2.75
N GLY A 293 9.22 -5.52 -2.08
CA GLY A 293 8.56 -4.97 -0.90
C GLY A 293 7.14 -4.49 -1.20
N THR A 294 6.93 -3.85 -2.35
CA THR A 294 5.61 -3.33 -2.75
C THR A 294 4.61 -4.45 -3.09
N GLU A 295 5.06 -5.58 -3.63
CA GLU A 295 4.20 -6.77 -3.82
C GLU A 295 3.77 -7.37 -2.47
N MET A 296 4.66 -7.37 -1.49
CA MET A 296 4.41 -7.95 -0.16
C MET A 296 3.67 -7.00 0.78
N ASN A 297 3.60 -5.70 0.49
CA ASN A 297 2.80 -4.72 1.21
C ASN A 297 1.43 -4.54 0.53
N ILE A 298 0.42 -4.09 1.31
CA ILE A 298 -0.93 -3.89 0.79
C ILE A 298 -0.89 -2.76 -0.25
N SER A 299 -1.16 -3.12 -1.49
CA SER A 299 -1.12 -2.23 -2.64
C SER A 299 -1.80 -2.88 -3.85
N MET A 300 -1.95 -2.15 -4.94
CA MET A 300 -2.39 -2.72 -6.22
C MET A 300 -1.42 -3.82 -6.71
N ARG A 301 -0.14 -3.78 -6.32
CA ARG A 301 0.84 -4.83 -6.63
C ARG A 301 0.63 -6.15 -5.89
N THR A 302 -0.24 -6.21 -4.87
CA THR A 302 -0.72 -7.47 -4.30
C THR A 302 -1.27 -8.40 -5.38
N ILE A 303 -1.95 -7.83 -6.40
CA ILE A 303 -2.49 -8.61 -7.53
C ILE A 303 -1.34 -9.20 -8.39
N THR A 304 -0.27 -8.43 -8.63
CA THR A 304 0.94 -8.95 -9.29
C THR A 304 1.59 -10.07 -8.48
N GLY A 305 1.65 -9.93 -7.15
CA GLY A 305 2.11 -10.98 -6.24
C GLY A 305 1.25 -12.25 -6.34
N ILE A 306 -0.09 -12.11 -6.40
CA ILE A 306 -1.02 -13.24 -6.61
C ILE A 306 -0.72 -13.96 -7.92
N GLU A 307 -0.54 -13.24 -9.03
CA GLU A 307 -0.24 -13.82 -10.33
C GLU A 307 1.08 -14.60 -10.32
N ARG A 308 2.14 -13.98 -9.79
CA ARG A 308 3.47 -14.60 -9.71
C ARG A 308 3.49 -15.81 -8.78
N LEU A 309 2.76 -15.77 -7.67
CA LEU A 309 2.61 -16.92 -6.78
C LEU A 309 1.86 -18.05 -7.47
N ALA A 310 0.77 -17.76 -8.18
CA ALA A 310 0.02 -18.76 -8.95
C ALA A 310 0.88 -19.42 -10.02
N ASP A 311 1.68 -18.65 -10.75
CA ASP A 311 2.60 -19.17 -11.77
C ASP A 311 3.67 -20.08 -11.13
N ARG A 312 4.22 -19.68 -9.99
CA ARG A 312 5.21 -20.47 -9.25
C ARG A 312 4.63 -21.78 -8.73
N LEU A 313 3.41 -21.75 -8.21
CA LEU A 313 2.69 -22.96 -7.79
C LEU A 313 2.51 -23.94 -8.96
N ALA A 314 2.04 -23.45 -10.10
CA ALA A 314 1.87 -24.26 -11.31
C ALA A 314 3.18 -24.85 -11.85
N GLU A 315 4.35 -24.26 -11.54
CA GLU A 315 5.66 -24.83 -11.87
C GLU A 315 6.08 -25.99 -10.94
N LEU A 316 5.58 -26.02 -9.69
CA LEU A 316 5.92 -27.07 -8.73
C LEU A 316 5.39 -28.45 -9.17
N GLU A 317 4.27 -28.49 -9.90
CA GLU A 317 3.70 -29.74 -10.43
C GLU A 317 4.51 -30.37 -11.58
N ARG A 318 5.24 -29.53 -12.31
CA ARG A 318 5.94 -29.98 -13.53
C ARG A 318 7.30 -30.60 -13.28
N ARG A 319 7.73 -30.68 -12.02
CA ARG A 319 9.02 -31.25 -11.59
C ARG A 319 8.85 -32.47 -10.70
#